data_4c47fa0f16e3b96692483eb4b068d174
#
_entry.id   4c47fa0f16e3b96692483eb4b068d174
#
_cell.length_a   1.000
_cell.length_b   1.000
_cell.length_c   1.000
_cell.angle_alpha   90.00
_cell.angle_beta   90.00
_cell.angle_gamma   90.00
#
_symmetry.space_group_name_H-M   'P 1'
#
loop_
_entity.id
_entity.type
_entity.pdbx_description
1 polymer ?
#
loop_
_entity_poly.entity_id
_entity_poly.type
_entity_poly.pdbx_seq_one_letter_code
_entity_poly.pdbx_strand_id
1 'polypeptide(L)'
;MSGSGKSTLALYIENFFKNNRYKVYLIDGDEIRDKDVKKLGFGRKDVLRNNLRIAELCLNLKDQGVNLVLVPVISPYKEVRRKVRSILGSSLHLVYVKTSIETLKERDTKGLYAAADKGVINNLIGYSDVNPYDEPNDSEIIIDTNRPSSSEASKDQLLSYIKDHIYIKNQVSI
;
A
#
# COMPACT_ATOMS: atom_id res chain seq x y z
N MET A 1 -0.82 -1.97 -7.94
CA MET A 1 0.11 -2.79 -8.74
C MET A 1 1.53 -2.27 -8.58
N SER A 2 2.55 -2.97 -9.06
CA SER A 2 3.94 -2.48 -9.02
C SER A 2 4.06 -1.21 -9.90
N GLY A 3 4.91 -0.25 -9.52
CA GLY A 3 5.07 1.00 -10.30
C GLY A 3 3.96 2.05 -10.17
N SER A 4 2.88 1.79 -9.40
CA SER A 4 1.76 2.74 -9.30
C SER A 4 2.01 3.97 -8.41
N GLY A 5 3.18 4.09 -7.77
CA GLY A 5 3.51 5.24 -6.92
C GLY A 5 3.23 5.09 -5.42
N LYS A 6 2.79 3.91 -4.95
CA LYS A 6 2.47 3.67 -3.52
C LYS A 6 3.59 4.08 -2.56
N SER A 7 4.80 3.62 -2.80
CA SER A 7 5.96 3.93 -1.93
C SER A 7 6.31 5.40 -1.96
N THR A 8 6.21 6.06 -3.12
CA THR A 8 6.45 7.50 -3.26
C THR A 8 5.47 8.31 -2.43
N LEU A 9 4.17 7.97 -2.51
CA LEU A 9 3.13 8.61 -1.71
C LEU A 9 3.33 8.36 -0.21
N ALA A 10 3.62 7.12 0.17
CA ALA A 10 3.82 6.75 1.58
C ALA A 10 5.02 7.49 2.19
N LEU A 11 6.16 7.56 1.48
CA LEU A 11 7.35 8.31 1.93
C LEU A 11 7.08 9.81 2.07
N TYR A 12 6.32 10.40 1.15
CA TYR A 12 5.93 11.82 1.26
C TYR A 12 5.11 12.08 2.53
N ILE A 13 4.10 11.26 2.79
CA ILE A 13 3.25 11.36 3.98
C ILE A 13 4.06 11.11 5.26
N GLU A 14 4.92 10.10 5.26
CA GLU A 14 5.80 9.82 6.40
C GLU A 14 6.64 11.04 6.77
N ASN A 15 7.32 11.63 5.79
CA ASN A 15 8.16 12.81 6.00
C ASN A 15 7.36 14.00 6.50
N PHE A 16 6.18 14.26 5.91
CA PHE A 16 5.32 15.36 6.33
C PHE A 16 4.93 15.23 7.81
N PHE A 17 4.42 14.08 8.23
CA PHE A 17 3.94 13.89 9.59
C PHE A 17 5.08 13.77 10.62
N LYS A 18 6.20 13.13 10.28
CA LYS A 18 7.40 13.12 11.15
C LYS A 18 7.94 14.52 11.41
N ASN A 19 8.02 15.37 10.39
CA ASN A 19 8.44 16.77 10.54
C ASN A 19 7.47 17.58 11.41
N ASN A 20 6.21 17.16 11.50
CA ASN A 20 5.20 17.76 12.39
C ASN A 20 5.08 17.01 13.73
N ARG A 21 6.12 16.25 14.15
CA ARG A 21 6.26 15.57 15.44
C ARG A 21 5.22 14.47 15.71
N TYR A 22 4.63 13.89 14.68
CA TYR A 22 3.80 12.69 14.82
C TYR A 22 4.64 11.42 14.84
N LYS A 23 4.19 10.44 15.62
CA LYS A 23 4.79 9.11 15.64
C LYS A 23 4.26 8.29 14.46
N VAL A 24 5.02 8.26 13.37
CA VAL A 24 4.66 7.59 12.12
C VAL A 24 5.54 6.37 11.91
N TYR A 25 4.95 5.28 11.43
CA TYR A 25 5.66 4.07 11.07
C TYR A 25 5.35 3.68 9.63
N LEU A 26 6.36 3.45 8.82
CA LEU A 26 6.25 2.94 7.45
C LEU A 26 6.61 1.45 7.45
N ILE A 27 5.68 0.61 7.02
CA ILE A 27 5.91 -0.84 6.89
C ILE A 27 6.28 -1.14 5.45
N ASP A 28 7.52 -1.58 5.21
CA ASP A 28 7.92 -2.16 3.93
C ASP A 28 7.41 -3.61 3.84
N GLY A 29 6.47 -3.84 2.94
CA GLY A 29 5.87 -5.16 2.76
C GLY A 29 6.84 -6.21 2.24
N ASP A 30 7.88 -5.81 1.52
CA ASP A 30 8.92 -6.71 1.03
C ASP A 30 9.87 -7.09 2.19
N GLU A 31 10.23 -6.15 3.06
CA GLU A 31 11.01 -6.42 4.28
C GLU A 31 10.29 -7.39 5.24
N ILE A 32 8.98 -7.24 5.42
CA ILE A 32 8.18 -8.15 6.24
C ILE A 32 8.14 -9.56 5.63
N ARG A 33 8.07 -9.65 4.31
CA ARG A 33 8.08 -10.92 3.57
C ARG A 33 9.40 -11.67 3.73
N ASP A 34 10.51 -10.95 3.69
CA ASP A 34 11.86 -11.52 3.78
C ASP A 34 12.22 -12.01 5.20
N LYS A 35 11.57 -11.48 6.23
CA LYS A 35 11.72 -11.92 7.63
C LYS A 35 11.00 -13.23 7.96
N ASP A 36 10.24 -13.81 7.02
CA ASP A 36 9.61 -15.10 7.25
C ASP A 36 10.62 -16.25 7.10
N VAL A 37 10.55 -17.23 8.02
CA VAL A 37 11.42 -18.42 8.03
C VAL A 37 11.32 -19.23 6.71
N LYS A 38 10.17 -19.17 6.05
CA LYS A 38 9.99 -19.61 4.67
C LYS A 38 9.70 -18.38 3.82
N LYS A 39 10.61 -18.03 2.91
CA LYS A 39 10.38 -16.94 1.94
C LYS A 39 8.99 -17.09 1.32
N LEU A 40 8.11 -16.15 1.61
CA LEU A 40 6.76 -16.13 1.04
C LEU A 40 6.86 -15.78 -0.45
N GLY A 41 6.21 -16.59 -1.28
CA GLY A 41 6.05 -16.32 -2.71
C GLY A 41 5.02 -15.21 -2.99
N PHE A 42 4.61 -15.13 -4.26
CA PHE A 42 3.57 -14.20 -4.73
C PHE A 42 2.23 -14.89 -5.00
N GLY A 43 2.11 -16.17 -4.64
CA GLY A 43 0.87 -16.91 -4.75
C GLY A 43 -0.20 -16.40 -3.77
N ARG A 44 -1.48 -16.69 -4.09
CA ARG A 44 -2.64 -16.19 -3.33
C ARG A 44 -2.56 -16.45 -1.81
N LYS A 45 -2.12 -17.66 -1.42
CA LYS A 45 -1.96 -18.02 0.01
C LYS A 45 -0.86 -17.21 0.69
N ASP A 46 0.25 -16.98 0.02
CA ASP A 46 1.38 -16.23 0.56
C ASP A 46 1.03 -14.74 0.70
N VAL A 47 0.33 -14.18 -0.30
CA VAL A 47 -0.19 -12.81 -0.26
C VAL A 47 -1.16 -12.65 0.91
N LEU A 48 -2.09 -13.59 1.10
CA LEU A 48 -3.02 -13.58 2.24
C LEU A 48 -2.24 -13.58 3.56
N ARG A 49 -1.33 -14.52 3.75
CA ARG A 49 -0.52 -14.65 4.97
C ARG A 49 0.26 -13.37 5.27
N ASN A 50 0.92 -12.80 4.26
CA ASN A 50 1.69 -11.56 4.43
C ASN A 50 0.80 -10.38 4.83
N ASN A 51 -0.36 -10.20 4.17
CA ASN A 51 -1.25 -9.09 4.48
C ASN A 51 -1.88 -9.22 5.89
N LEU A 52 -2.22 -10.43 6.33
CA LEU A 52 -2.74 -10.66 7.68
C LEU A 52 -1.69 -10.37 8.74
N ARG A 53 -0.45 -10.82 8.54
CA ARG A 53 0.67 -10.53 9.44
C ARG A 53 0.94 -9.02 9.55
N ILE A 54 0.86 -8.30 8.44
CA ILE A 54 0.99 -6.84 8.45
C ILE A 54 -0.16 -6.20 9.25
N ALA A 55 -1.39 -6.70 9.11
CA ALA A 55 -2.53 -6.19 9.89
C ALA A 55 -2.33 -6.38 11.40
N GLU A 56 -1.84 -7.54 11.83
CA GLU A 56 -1.49 -7.81 13.24
C GLU A 56 -0.38 -6.87 13.73
N LEU A 57 0.65 -6.62 12.91
CA LEU A 57 1.70 -5.66 13.25
C LEU A 57 1.14 -4.24 13.40
N CYS A 58 0.19 -3.84 12.55
CA CYS A 58 -0.48 -2.54 12.67
C CYS A 58 -1.22 -2.39 14.00
N LEU A 59 -1.91 -3.44 14.50
CA LEU A 59 -2.55 -3.42 15.81
C LEU A 59 -1.52 -3.23 16.92
N ASN A 60 -0.44 -3.99 16.90
CA ASN A 60 0.63 -3.87 17.91
C ASN A 60 1.25 -2.47 17.92
N LEU A 61 1.47 -1.86 16.75
CA LEU A 61 1.99 -0.50 16.65
C LEU A 61 0.99 0.54 17.18
N LYS A 62 -0.31 0.35 16.94
CA LYS A 62 -1.38 1.18 17.50
C LYS A 62 -1.36 1.14 19.03
N ASP A 63 -1.23 -0.05 19.63
CA ASP A 63 -1.17 -0.23 21.09
C ASP A 63 0.11 0.42 21.69
N GLN A 64 1.17 0.54 20.91
CA GLN A 64 2.40 1.28 21.28
C GLN A 64 2.27 2.80 21.07
N GLY A 65 1.09 3.30 20.73
CA GLY A 65 0.80 4.72 20.57
C GLY A 65 1.37 5.31 19.27
N VAL A 66 1.57 4.50 18.21
CA VAL A 66 1.88 5.03 16.88
C VAL A 66 0.65 5.75 16.34
N ASN A 67 0.84 6.99 15.87
CA ASN A 67 -0.26 7.83 15.39
C ASN A 67 -0.74 7.43 13.98
N LEU A 68 0.19 7.05 13.10
CA LEU A 68 -0.08 6.70 11.72
C LEU A 68 0.83 5.57 11.27
N VAL A 69 0.24 4.49 10.74
CA VAL A 69 0.97 3.39 10.11
C VAL A 69 0.71 3.42 8.62
N LEU A 70 1.75 3.55 7.82
CA LEU A 70 1.69 3.58 6.36
C LEU A 70 2.13 2.23 5.80
N VAL A 71 1.30 1.65 4.93
CA VAL A 71 1.50 0.28 4.42
C VAL A 71 1.41 0.27 2.89
N PRO A 72 2.49 0.61 2.18
CA PRO A 72 2.51 0.63 0.70
C PRO A 72 2.66 -0.77 0.09
N VAL A 73 1.70 -1.64 0.31
CA VAL A 73 1.70 -3.02 -0.20
C VAL A 73 0.72 -3.23 -1.35
N ILE A 74 0.93 -4.31 -2.10
CA ILE A 74 -0.08 -4.78 -3.06
C ILE A 74 -1.02 -5.73 -2.31
N SER A 75 -2.32 -5.37 -2.24
CA SER A 75 -3.38 -6.22 -1.70
C SER A 75 -4.39 -6.54 -2.83
N PRO A 76 -4.06 -7.52 -3.70
CA PRO A 76 -4.76 -7.71 -4.97
C PRO A 76 -6.14 -8.32 -4.81
N TYR A 77 -6.39 -9.09 -3.75
CA TYR A 77 -7.58 -9.91 -3.62
C TYR A 77 -8.61 -9.28 -2.68
N LYS A 78 -9.85 -9.18 -3.13
CA LYS A 78 -10.98 -8.62 -2.35
C LYS A 78 -11.16 -9.35 -1.01
N GLU A 79 -11.05 -10.68 -1.01
CA GLU A 79 -11.16 -11.46 0.23
C GLU A 79 -10.08 -11.13 1.26
N VAL A 80 -8.85 -10.84 0.80
CA VAL A 80 -7.74 -10.46 1.67
C VAL A 80 -8.01 -9.10 2.28
N ARG A 81 -8.44 -8.11 1.49
CA ARG A 81 -8.80 -6.78 1.98
C ARG A 81 -9.93 -6.83 3.00
N ARG A 82 -10.95 -7.68 2.76
CA ARG A 82 -12.04 -7.90 3.73
C ARG A 82 -11.55 -8.45 5.07
N LYS A 83 -10.63 -9.42 5.05
CA LYS A 83 -10.04 -9.98 6.27
C LYS A 83 -9.19 -8.94 7.01
N VAL A 84 -8.38 -8.17 6.30
CA VAL A 84 -7.61 -7.06 6.90
C VAL A 84 -8.56 -6.04 7.53
N ARG A 85 -9.66 -5.68 6.85
CA ARG A 85 -10.67 -4.76 7.36
C ARG A 85 -11.38 -5.33 8.61
N SER A 86 -11.64 -6.63 8.67
CA SER A 86 -12.24 -7.24 9.88
C SER A 86 -11.30 -7.21 11.10
N ILE A 87 -9.99 -7.18 10.89
CA ILE A 87 -8.98 -7.08 11.96
C ILE A 87 -8.82 -5.63 12.42
N LEU A 88 -8.67 -4.69 11.50
CA LEU A 88 -8.33 -3.30 11.80
C LEU A 88 -9.56 -2.40 12.05
N GLY A 89 -10.74 -2.84 11.61
CA GLY A 89 -12.00 -2.10 11.77
C GLY A 89 -11.96 -0.71 11.17
N SER A 90 -12.47 0.27 11.92
CA SER A 90 -12.49 1.69 11.54
C SER A 90 -11.10 2.36 11.51
N SER A 91 -10.05 1.69 11.99
CA SER A 91 -8.68 2.20 11.90
C SER A 91 -8.05 1.97 10.53
N LEU A 92 -8.70 1.18 9.66
CA LEU A 92 -8.22 0.95 8.30
C LEU A 92 -8.77 2.01 7.34
N HIS A 93 -7.88 2.71 6.66
CA HIS A 93 -8.19 3.53 5.50
C HIS A 93 -7.51 2.93 4.27
N LEU A 94 -8.30 2.38 3.36
CA LEU A 94 -7.82 1.79 2.12
C LEU A 94 -7.67 2.86 1.06
N VAL A 95 -6.43 3.13 0.66
CA VAL A 95 -6.08 4.05 -0.43
C VAL A 95 -5.87 3.25 -1.70
N TYR A 96 -6.73 3.42 -2.69
CA TYR A 96 -6.56 2.80 -4.00
C TYR A 96 -5.74 3.71 -4.91
N VAL A 97 -4.47 3.37 -5.11
CA VAL A 97 -3.60 4.05 -6.08
C VAL A 97 -3.83 3.43 -7.45
N LYS A 98 -4.72 4.06 -8.22
CA LYS A 98 -5.18 3.61 -9.54
C LYS A 98 -4.18 4.02 -10.62
N THR A 99 -3.79 3.06 -11.46
CA THR A 99 -2.90 3.28 -12.60
C THR A 99 -3.22 2.24 -13.67
N SER A 100 -3.32 2.65 -14.91
CA SER A 100 -3.54 1.73 -16.04
C SER A 100 -2.30 0.89 -16.34
N ILE A 101 -2.48 -0.26 -16.95
CA ILE A 101 -1.38 -1.16 -17.34
C ILE A 101 -0.43 -0.45 -18.32
N GLU A 102 -0.95 0.33 -19.25
CA GLU A 102 -0.17 1.10 -20.22
C GLU A 102 0.79 2.05 -19.51
N THR A 103 0.27 2.84 -18.56
CA THR A 103 1.10 3.77 -17.76
C THR A 103 2.11 3.03 -16.89
N LEU A 104 1.75 1.86 -16.36
CA LEU A 104 2.69 1.04 -15.57
C LEU A 104 3.81 0.47 -16.42
N LYS A 105 3.51 0.02 -17.65
CA LYS A 105 4.50 -0.45 -18.63
C LYS A 105 5.42 0.68 -19.10
N GLU A 106 4.90 1.87 -19.35
CA GLU A 106 5.71 3.05 -19.68
C GLU A 106 6.70 3.40 -18.56
N ARG A 107 6.28 3.32 -17.31
CA ARG A 107 7.13 3.61 -16.16
C ARG A 107 8.17 2.53 -15.90
N ASP A 108 7.71 1.30 -15.87
CA ASP A 108 8.42 0.04 -15.58
C ASP A 108 9.74 0.16 -14.78
N THR A 109 9.72 0.95 -13.72
CA THR A 109 10.89 1.35 -12.92
C THR A 109 11.71 0.17 -12.38
N LYS A 110 11.12 -1.02 -12.33
CA LYS A 110 11.74 -2.26 -11.84
C LYS A 110 11.98 -3.29 -12.96
N GLY A 111 11.64 -2.98 -14.21
CA GLY A 111 11.74 -3.91 -15.34
C GLY A 111 10.82 -5.13 -15.27
N LEU A 112 9.80 -5.11 -14.40
CA LEU A 112 8.94 -6.27 -14.14
C LEU A 112 7.98 -6.55 -15.30
N TYR A 113 7.44 -5.50 -15.93
CA TYR A 113 6.53 -5.66 -17.06
C TYR A 113 7.27 -6.11 -18.31
N ALA A 114 8.45 -5.54 -18.57
CA ALA A 114 9.31 -6.00 -19.66
C ALA A 114 9.76 -7.45 -19.47
N ALA A 115 10.04 -7.88 -18.25
CA ALA A 115 10.38 -9.26 -17.94
C ALA A 115 9.17 -10.21 -18.10
N ALA A 116 7.96 -9.74 -17.75
CA ALA A 116 6.74 -10.50 -17.95
C ALA A 116 6.39 -10.65 -19.45
N ASP A 117 6.54 -9.60 -20.24
CA ASP A 117 6.34 -9.64 -21.71
C ASP A 117 7.30 -10.63 -22.40
N LYS A 118 8.50 -10.80 -21.85
CA LYS A 118 9.50 -11.77 -22.34
C LYS A 118 9.29 -13.19 -21.78
N GLY A 119 8.26 -13.43 -20.97
CA GLY A 119 7.99 -14.72 -20.33
C GLY A 119 8.98 -15.11 -19.23
N VAL A 120 9.85 -14.19 -18.78
CA VAL A 120 10.78 -14.42 -17.66
C VAL A 120 10.03 -14.43 -16.31
N ILE A 121 8.99 -13.62 -16.19
CA ILE A 121 8.08 -13.56 -15.04
C ILE A 121 6.68 -13.92 -15.54
N ASN A 122 6.06 -14.96 -14.98
CA ASN A 122 4.72 -15.44 -15.36
C ASN A 122 3.69 -15.32 -14.22
N ASN A 123 4.04 -14.69 -13.12
CA ASN A 123 3.19 -14.53 -11.95
C ASN A 123 3.10 -13.08 -11.43
N LEU A 124 3.32 -12.09 -12.30
CA LEU A 124 3.25 -10.66 -11.93
C LEU A 124 1.80 -10.29 -11.54
N ILE A 125 1.62 -9.81 -10.32
CA ILE A 125 0.31 -9.48 -9.76
C ILE A 125 -0.38 -8.37 -10.55
N GLY A 126 -1.61 -8.63 -11.00
CA GLY A 126 -2.43 -7.72 -11.78
C GLY A 126 -2.06 -7.60 -13.24
N TYR A 127 -1.10 -8.41 -13.70
CA TYR A 127 -0.69 -8.46 -15.10
C TYR A 127 -0.81 -9.86 -15.70
N SER A 128 -0.46 -10.91 -14.95
CA SER A 128 -0.60 -12.29 -15.40
C SER A 128 -1.91 -12.93 -14.93
N ASP A 129 -2.49 -13.81 -15.75
CA ASP A 129 -3.76 -14.49 -15.49
C ASP A 129 -3.76 -15.29 -14.19
N VAL A 130 -2.59 -15.80 -13.77
CA VAL A 130 -2.46 -16.60 -12.54
C VAL A 130 -2.58 -15.76 -11.26
N ASN A 131 -2.36 -14.45 -11.33
CA ASN A 131 -2.45 -13.52 -10.19
C ASN A 131 -3.28 -12.29 -10.55
N PRO A 132 -4.60 -12.43 -10.75
CA PRO A 132 -5.48 -11.31 -11.07
C PRO A 132 -5.52 -10.27 -9.95
N TYR A 133 -5.93 -9.06 -10.29
CA TYR A 133 -6.13 -7.96 -9.36
C TYR A 133 -7.61 -7.60 -9.29
N ASP A 134 -8.23 -7.85 -8.13
CA ASP A 134 -9.60 -7.42 -7.87
C ASP A 134 -9.58 -5.91 -7.54
N GLU A 135 -10.02 -5.06 -8.46
CA GLU A 135 -10.10 -3.62 -8.19
C GLU A 135 -10.97 -3.35 -6.96
N PRO A 136 -10.48 -2.51 -6.01
CA PRO A 136 -11.29 -2.15 -4.86
C PRO A 136 -12.47 -1.25 -5.27
N ASN A 137 -13.65 -1.63 -4.80
CA ASN A 137 -14.87 -0.81 -4.90
C ASN A 137 -15.31 -0.26 -3.53
N ASP A 138 -14.49 -0.49 -2.51
CA ASP A 138 -14.73 -0.19 -1.10
C ASP A 138 -13.54 0.57 -0.47
N SER A 139 -12.74 1.27 -1.32
CA SER A 139 -11.67 2.15 -0.86
C SER A 139 -12.23 3.48 -0.36
N GLU A 140 -11.62 4.00 0.70
CA GLU A 140 -11.97 5.31 1.27
C GLU A 140 -11.55 6.46 0.36
N ILE A 141 -10.49 6.27 -0.44
CA ILE A 141 -10.02 7.24 -1.42
C ILE A 141 -9.41 6.54 -2.63
N ILE A 142 -9.61 7.13 -3.79
CA ILE A 142 -8.96 6.73 -5.05
C ILE A 142 -8.02 7.86 -5.47
N ILE A 143 -6.75 7.51 -5.67
CA ILE A 143 -5.74 8.43 -6.22
C ILE A 143 -5.38 7.92 -7.61
N ASP A 144 -5.83 8.65 -8.63
CA ASP A 144 -5.49 8.34 -10.00
C ASP A 144 -4.12 8.92 -10.35
N THR A 145 -3.18 8.04 -10.69
CA THR A 145 -1.82 8.41 -11.06
C THR A 145 -1.53 8.26 -12.55
N ASN A 146 -2.57 8.11 -13.38
CA ASN A 146 -2.42 8.18 -14.83
C ASN A 146 -2.07 9.62 -15.28
N ARG A 147 -1.48 9.75 -16.45
CA ARG A 147 -1.34 11.08 -17.08
C ARG A 147 -2.74 11.62 -17.46
N PRO A 148 -3.01 12.92 -17.27
CA PRO A 148 -2.06 14.00 -16.99
C PRO A 148 -1.80 14.29 -15.49
N SER A 149 -2.23 13.42 -14.56
CA SER A 149 -2.05 13.66 -13.12
C SER A 149 -0.57 13.84 -12.74
N SER A 150 -0.26 14.90 -11.99
CA SER A 150 1.08 15.11 -11.48
C SER A 150 1.32 14.35 -10.17
N SER A 151 2.58 14.06 -9.86
CA SER A 151 2.97 13.47 -8.58
C SER A 151 2.58 14.36 -7.41
N GLU A 152 2.69 15.67 -7.56
CA GLU A 152 2.34 16.69 -6.55
C GLU A 152 0.85 16.68 -6.27
N ALA A 153 0.00 16.70 -7.29
CA ALA A 153 -1.46 16.62 -7.12
C ALA A 153 -1.88 15.35 -6.35
N SER A 154 -1.25 14.21 -6.65
CA SER A 154 -1.51 12.95 -5.93
C SER A 154 -1.08 13.00 -4.47
N LYS A 155 0.06 13.64 -4.17
CA LYS A 155 0.55 13.86 -2.80
C LYS A 155 -0.38 14.76 -2.00
N ASP A 156 -0.79 15.89 -2.60
CA ASP A 156 -1.69 16.86 -1.96
C ASP A 156 -3.06 16.26 -1.70
N GLN A 157 -3.60 15.49 -2.64
CA GLN A 157 -4.86 14.77 -2.49
C GLN A 157 -4.81 13.80 -1.29
N LEU A 158 -3.74 13.00 -1.17
CA LEU A 158 -3.58 12.06 -0.05
C LEU A 158 -3.40 12.79 1.28
N LEU A 159 -2.59 13.86 1.29
CA LEU A 159 -2.34 14.63 2.49
C LEU A 159 -3.62 15.31 3.01
N SER A 160 -4.40 15.93 2.11
CA SER A 160 -5.69 16.54 2.47
C SER A 160 -6.64 15.49 3.04
N TYR A 161 -6.78 14.34 2.35
CA TYR A 161 -7.61 13.26 2.84
C TYR A 161 -7.24 12.82 4.27
N ILE A 162 -5.95 12.63 4.56
CA ILE A 162 -5.49 12.22 5.89
C ILE A 162 -5.82 13.27 6.95
N LYS A 163 -5.62 14.55 6.65
CA LYS A 163 -5.93 15.65 7.57
C LYS A 163 -7.42 15.76 7.88
N ASP A 164 -8.27 15.49 6.90
CA ASP A 164 -9.72 15.71 7.00
C ASP A 164 -10.46 14.52 7.59
N HIS A 165 -9.94 13.29 7.41
CA HIS A 165 -10.67 12.06 7.72
C HIS A 165 -10.01 11.17 8.76
N ILE A 166 -8.72 11.36 9.04
CA ILE A 166 -7.99 10.53 10.00
C ILE A 166 -7.68 11.36 11.24
N TYR A 167 -8.31 10.99 12.37
CA TYR A 167 -8.00 11.64 13.64
C TYR A 167 -6.63 11.19 14.13
N ILE A 168 -5.67 12.08 14.03
CA ILE A 168 -4.30 11.85 14.49
C ILE A 168 -4.12 12.64 15.79
N LYS A 169 -4.03 11.94 16.95
CA LYS A 169 -3.77 12.58 18.23
C LYS A 169 -2.41 13.27 18.19
N ASN A 170 -2.39 14.60 18.37
CA ASN A 170 -1.16 15.34 18.62
C ASN A 170 -0.57 14.87 19.94
N GLN A 171 0.66 14.39 19.93
CA GLN A 171 1.47 14.35 21.16
C GLN A 171 1.95 15.78 21.43
N VAL A 172 1.11 16.60 22.03
CA VAL A 172 1.57 17.80 22.70
C VAL A 172 2.21 17.33 24.01
N SER A 173 3.51 17.10 23.96
CA SER A 173 4.30 17.02 25.20
C SER A 173 4.42 18.45 25.72
N ILE A 174 3.76 18.70 26.85
CA ILE A 174 4.03 19.87 27.69
C ILE A 174 5.41 19.66 28.33
#